data_08da2c61d47aca2200e1f8fe75900b1a
#
_entry.id   08da2c61d47aca2200e1f8fe75900b1a
#
_cell.length_a   1.000
_cell.length_b   1.000
_cell.length_c   1.000
_cell.angle_alpha   90.00
_cell.angle_beta   90.00
_cell.angle_gamma   90.00
#
_symmetry.space_group_name_H-M   'P 1'
#
loop_
_entity.id
_entity.type
_entity.pdbx_description
1 polymer ?
#
loop_
_entity_poly.entity_id
_entity_poly.type
_entity_poly.pdbx_seq_one_letter_code
_entity_poly.pdbx_strand_id
1 'polypeptide(L)'
;MLNRIPIGILIGLVGVAGTTVLGVPGIAAADPPPLPDINAFPSAKPSDYAVQDGAWYAFGAPDGVTCVLDKQSGGYGCSGPIPAAPGGANLVSAAPSGAPGFASSAQSLYGGVEGAKPLPPNTRLSFRTVSCGTDGVVTSCLNSADRSGFVISPAGSYTFG
;
A
#
# COMPACT_ATOMS: atom_id res chain seq x y z
N MET A 1 -0.67 -0.44 93.37
CA MET A 1 0.69 -0.98 93.23
C MET A 1 0.90 -1.34 91.77
N LEU A 2 1.95 -0.85 91.18
CA LEU A 2 2.32 -0.90 89.77
C LEU A 2 2.48 -2.30 89.31
N ASN A 3 2.03 -2.61 88.08
CA ASN A 3 2.68 -3.64 87.31
C ASN A 3 2.70 -3.20 85.84
N ARG A 4 3.91 -3.07 85.31
CA ARG A 4 4.22 -2.62 83.97
C ARG A 4 4.17 -3.82 83.05
N ILE A 5 3.50 -3.63 81.90
CA ILE A 5 3.50 -4.61 80.77
C ILE A 5 4.44 -4.09 79.70
N PRO A 6 5.42 -4.83 79.19
CA PRO A 6 6.24 -4.43 78.07
C PRO A 6 5.52 -4.72 76.76
N ILE A 7 5.49 -3.72 75.90
CA ILE A 7 4.98 -3.78 74.55
C ILE A 7 6.02 -4.44 73.66
N GLY A 8 5.71 -5.65 73.16
CA GLY A 8 6.47 -6.29 72.12
C GLY A 8 6.13 -5.75 70.71
N ILE A 9 7.10 -5.16 70.08
CA ILE A 9 6.97 -4.67 68.70
C ILE A 9 7.23 -5.84 67.77
N LEU A 10 6.21 -6.30 67.07
CA LEU A 10 6.32 -7.24 65.96
C LEU A 10 6.58 -6.44 64.65
N ILE A 11 7.79 -6.50 64.15
CA ILE A 11 8.16 -5.96 62.82
C ILE A 11 7.71 -6.96 61.77
N GLY A 12 6.60 -6.67 61.09
CA GLY A 12 6.17 -7.43 59.93
C GLY A 12 7.00 -7.04 58.70
N LEU A 13 7.79 -7.97 58.18
CA LEU A 13 8.44 -7.84 56.88
C LEU A 13 7.37 -7.99 55.79
N VAL A 14 7.05 -6.86 55.18
CA VAL A 14 6.26 -6.84 53.95
C VAL A 14 7.19 -7.18 52.78
N GLY A 15 7.10 -8.40 52.29
CA GLY A 15 7.77 -8.83 51.05
C GLY A 15 7.08 -8.19 49.87
N VAL A 16 7.77 -7.22 49.25
CA VAL A 16 7.35 -6.67 47.95
C VAL A 16 7.72 -7.69 46.88
N ALA A 17 6.73 -8.46 46.39
CA ALA A 17 6.84 -9.26 45.22
C ALA A 17 6.92 -8.33 43.98
N GLY A 18 8.13 -8.04 43.51
CA GLY A 18 8.36 -7.33 42.27
C GLY A 18 7.95 -8.20 41.08
N THR A 19 6.80 -7.94 40.52
CA THR A 19 6.42 -8.48 39.21
C THR A 19 7.25 -7.75 38.16
N THR A 20 8.30 -8.40 37.66
CA THR A 20 9.00 -7.96 36.46
C THR A 20 8.09 -8.18 35.27
N VAL A 21 7.45 -7.12 34.80
CA VAL A 21 6.78 -7.11 33.50
C VAL A 21 7.89 -7.20 32.44
N LEU A 22 8.07 -8.36 31.87
CA LEU A 22 8.87 -8.52 30.66
C LEU A 22 8.12 -7.78 29.56
N GLY A 23 8.55 -6.55 29.28
CA GLY A 23 8.07 -5.79 28.14
C GLY A 23 8.41 -6.58 26.86
N VAL A 24 7.39 -7.07 26.18
CA VAL A 24 7.55 -7.63 24.83
C VAL A 24 8.08 -6.47 23.97
N PRO A 25 9.25 -6.61 23.32
CA PRO A 25 9.70 -5.58 22.40
C PRO A 25 8.62 -5.44 21.33
N GLY A 26 7.96 -4.28 21.31
CA GLY A 26 7.03 -3.96 20.23
C GLY A 26 7.79 -4.04 18.92
N ILE A 27 7.33 -4.89 18.01
CA ILE A 27 7.84 -4.90 16.64
C ILE A 27 7.41 -3.54 16.08
N ALA A 28 8.37 -2.63 15.94
CA ALA A 28 8.13 -1.37 15.24
C ALA A 28 7.72 -1.75 13.82
N ALA A 29 6.50 -1.42 13.42
CA ALA A 29 6.10 -1.53 12.03
C ALA A 29 7.06 -0.66 11.21
N ALA A 30 7.68 -1.25 10.19
CA ALA A 30 8.50 -0.47 9.28
C ALA A 30 7.63 0.61 8.63
N ASP A 31 8.16 1.83 8.52
CA ASP A 31 7.48 2.89 7.80
C ASP A 31 7.19 2.42 6.36
N PRO A 32 6.01 2.76 5.82
CA PRO A 32 5.71 2.44 4.43
C PRO A 32 6.78 3.06 3.52
N PRO A 33 7.15 2.37 2.42
CA PRO A 33 8.11 2.91 1.48
C PRO A 33 7.68 4.28 0.99
N PRO A 34 8.62 5.22 0.77
CA PRO A 34 8.29 6.56 0.32
C PRO A 34 7.59 6.52 -1.04
N LEU A 35 6.66 7.44 -1.24
CA LEU A 35 5.99 7.63 -2.53
C LEU A 35 7.02 8.05 -3.58
N PRO A 36 7.21 7.27 -4.67
CA PRO A 36 8.08 7.71 -5.76
C PRO A 36 7.52 8.97 -6.42
N ASP A 37 8.40 9.92 -6.76
CA ASP A 37 8.00 11.08 -7.56
C ASP A 37 7.82 10.67 -9.04
N ILE A 38 6.70 10.02 -9.34
CA ILE A 38 6.39 9.60 -10.70
C ILE A 38 6.21 10.77 -11.67
N ASN A 39 5.97 11.97 -11.17
CA ASN A 39 5.85 13.15 -12.03
C ASN A 39 7.21 13.60 -12.60
N ALA A 40 8.30 13.23 -11.94
CA ALA A 40 9.65 13.40 -12.46
C ALA A 40 9.99 12.44 -13.60
N PHE A 41 9.24 11.35 -13.76
CA PHE A 41 9.49 10.37 -14.83
C PHE A 41 9.04 10.90 -16.21
N PRO A 42 9.81 10.65 -17.27
CA PRO A 42 9.35 10.94 -18.63
C PRO A 42 8.05 10.21 -18.94
N SER A 43 7.16 10.89 -19.66
CA SER A 43 5.86 10.33 -20.05
C SER A 43 5.98 9.42 -21.26
N ALA A 44 5.48 8.20 -21.15
CA ALA A 44 5.24 7.35 -22.29
C ALA A 44 4.08 7.93 -23.14
N LYS A 45 4.07 7.58 -24.43
CA LYS A 45 2.98 7.97 -25.33
C LYS A 45 1.77 7.06 -25.06
N PRO A 46 0.64 7.61 -24.60
CA PRO A 46 -0.49 6.78 -24.19
C PRO A 46 -1.05 5.90 -25.31
N SER A 47 -1.04 6.38 -26.54
CA SER A 47 -1.53 5.60 -27.70
C SER A 47 -0.80 4.25 -27.89
N ASP A 48 0.45 4.15 -27.42
CA ASP A 48 1.24 2.92 -27.53
C ASP A 48 0.82 1.85 -26.50
N TYR A 49 -0.02 2.24 -25.55
CA TYR A 49 -0.57 1.40 -24.46
C TYR A 49 -2.08 1.23 -24.58
N ALA A 50 -2.68 1.66 -25.68
CA ALA A 50 -4.11 1.49 -25.93
C ALA A 50 -4.46 0.01 -26.14
N VAL A 51 -5.46 -0.47 -25.42
CA VAL A 51 -6.00 -1.82 -25.47
C VAL A 51 -7.52 -1.77 -25.47
N GLN A 52 -8.20 -2.89 -25.67
CA GLN A 52 -9.67 -2.99 -25.68
C GLN A 52 -10.29 -1.98 -26.66
N ASP A 53 -9.86 -2.01 -27.91
CA ASP A 53 -10.28 -1.05 -28.96
C ASP A 53 -10.13 0.43 -28.55
N GLY A 54 -9.14 0.70 -27.71
CA GLY A 54 -8.84 2.04 -27.23
C GLY A 54 -9.65 2.51 -26.02
N ALA A 55 -10.44 1.63 -25.41
CA ALA A 55 -11.20 1.94 -24.20
C ALA A 55 -10.32 2.13 -22.97
N TRP A 56 -9.18 1.44 -22.94
CA TRP A 56 -8.22 1.47 -21.85
C TRP A 56 -6.82 1.79 -22.32
N TYR A 57 -6.03 2.38 -21.44
CA TYR A 57 -4.58 2.29 -21.49
C TYR A 57 -4.13 1.28 -20.46
N ALA A 58 -3.33 0.29 -20.85
CA ALA A 58 -2.86 -0.76 -19.97
C ALA A 58 -1.38 -1.02 -20.11
N PHE A 59 -0.73 -1.35 -19.00
CA PHE A 59 0.68 -1.71 -18.99
C PHE A 59 0.96 -2.83 -17.99
N GLY A 60 1.97 -3.63 -18.27
CA GLY A 60 2.57 -4.57 -17.34
C GLY A 60 3.48 -3.84 -16.36
N ALA A 61 3.23 -3.99 -15.09
CA ALA A 61 4.09 -3.58 -13.98
C ALA A 61 4.98 -4.74 -13.54
N PRO A 62 5.98 -4.53 -12.66
CA PRO A 62 6.76 -5.61 -12.05
C PRO A 62 5.88 -6.68 -11.40
N ASP A 63 6.46 -7.87 -11.18
CA ASP A 63 5.84 -9.01 -10.48
C ASP A 63 4.57 -9.57 -11.14
N GLY A 64 4.36 -9.33 -12.43
CA GLY A 64 3.20 -9.84 -13.15
C GLY A 64 1.90 -9.09 -12.88
N VAL A 65 1.99 -7.90 -12.29
CA VAL A 65 0.86 -7.01 -12.08
C VAL A 65 0.51 -6.28 -13.38
N THR A 66 -0.77 -6.13 -13.67
CA THR A 66 -1.28 -5.34 -14.81
C THR A 66 -2.04 -4.14 -14.31
N CYS A 67 -1.69 -2.97 -14.82
CA CYS A 67 -2.34 -1.70 -14.48
C CYS A 67 -3.12 -1.13 -15.65
N VAL A 68 -4.24 -0.47 -15.33
CA VAL A 68 -5.19 0.08 -16.32
C VAL A 68 -5.58 1.50 -15.94
N LEU A 69 -5.67 2.35 -16.95
CA LEU A 69 -6.32 3.66 -16.92
C LEU A 69 -7.55 3.56 -17.84
N ASP A 70 -8.74 3.63 -17.26
CA ASP A 70 -10.00 3.53 -18.01
C ASP A 70 -10.36 4.90 -18.60
N LYS A 71 -10.39 4.97 -19.90
CA LYS A 71 -10.70 6.22 -20.63
C LYS A 71 -12.16 6.62 -20.55
N GLN A 72 -13.07 5.67 -20.36
CA GLN A 72 -14.51 5.92 -20.31
C GLN A 72 -14.90 6.46 -18.93
N SER A 73 -14.60 5.70 -17.89
CA SER A 73 -14.94 6.07 -16.51
C SER A 73 -13.96 7.07 -15.90
N GLY A 74 -12.71 7.06 -16.32
CA GLY A 74 -11.61 7.77 -15.65
C GLY A 74 -11.08 7.03 -14.43
N GLY A 75 -11.58 5.85 -14.15
CA GLY A 75 -11.08 4.97 -13.08
C GLY A 75 -9.69 4.41 -13.42
N TYR A 76 -9.01 3.93 -12.41
CA TYR A 76 -7.67 3.36 -12.56
C TYR A 76 -7.42 2.27 -11.53
N GLY A 77 -6.50 1.38 -11.80
CA GLY A 77 -6.16 0.31 -10.87
C GLY A 77 -5.15 -0.67 -11.43
N CYS A 78 -4.75 -1.59 -10.56
CA CYS A 78 -3.87 -2.69 -10.91
C CYS A 78 -4.40 -3.99 -10.34
N SER A 79 -4.19 -5.08 -11.05
CA SER A 79 -4.55 -6.43 -10.60
C SER A 79 -3.43 -7.42 -10.89
N GLY A 80 -3.41 -8.49 -10.11
CA GLY A 80 -2.41 -9.55 -10.21
C GLY A 80 -1.83 -9.91 -8.84
N PRO A 81 -0.67 -10.56 -8.81
CA PRO A 81 0.00 -10.93 -7.55
C PRO A 81 0.65 -9.69 -6.91
N ILE A 82 -0.18 -8.81 -6.32
CA ILE A 82 0.29 -7.56 -5.70
C ILE A 82 1.15 -7.90 -4.47
N PRO A 83 2.46 -7.57 -4.49
CA PRO A 83 3.35 -7.91 -3.39
C PRO A 83 2.97 -7.15 -2.11
N ALA A 84 3.09 -7.82 -0.98
CA ALA A 84 2.84 -7.25 0.35
C ALA A 84 1.54 -6.43 0.46
N ALA A 85 0.49 -6.87 -0.27
CA ALA A 85 -0.81 -6.22 -0.24
C ALA A 85 -1.54 -6.50 1.08
N PRO A 86 -2.28 -5.52 1.63
CA PRO A 86 -3.12 -5.73 2.79
C PRO A 86 -4.09 -6.90 2.58
N GLY A 87 -4.13 -7.85 3.55
CA GLY A 87 -4.99 -9.02 3.48
C GLY A 87 -4.76 -9.96 2.30
N GLY A 88 -3.60 -9.89 1.63
CA GLY A 88 -3.31 -10.67 0.43
C GLY A 88 -4.16 -10.28 -0.78
N ALA A 89 -4.58 -9.02 -0.85
CA ALA A 89 -5.37 -8.49 -1.96
C ALA A 89 -4.64 -8.65 -3.31
N ASN A 90 -5.40 -8.90 -4.36
CA ASN A 90 -4.91 -9.02 -5.73
C ASN A 90 -5.46 -7.95 -6.68
N LEU A 91 -6.11 -6.96 -6.12
CA LEU A 91 -6.68 -5.82 -6.81
C LEU A 91 -6.49 -4.57 -5.97
N VAL A 92 -6.09 -3.48 -6.60
CA VAL A 92 -6.22 -2.12 -6.08
C VAL A 92 -6.85 -1.26 -7.16
N SER A 93 -7.86 -0.49 -6.82
CA SER A 93 -8.56 0.35 -7.80
C SER A 93 -9.15 1.59 -7.16
N ALA A 94 -9.37 2.59 -7.99
CA ALA A 94 -10.05 3.82 -7.64
C ALA A 94 -11.01 4.25 -8.76
N ALA A 95 -12.09 4.90 -8.37
CA ALA A 95 -12.90 5.71 -9.25
C ALA A 95 -12.15 6.98 -9.66
N PRO A 96 -12.67 7.80 -10.60
CA PRO A 96 -12.03 9.05 -11.02
C PRO A 96 -11.90 10.08 -9.89
N SER A 97 -12.59 9.86 -8.78
CA SER A 97 -12.48 10.66 -7.54
C SER A 97 -12.65 9.76 -6.33
N GLY A 98 -11.96 10.11 -5.24
CA GLY A 98 -11.97 9.36 -4.00
C GLY A 98 -10.76 8.46 -3.82
N ALA A 99 -10.56 8.00 -2.59
CA ALA A 99 -9.43 7.16 -2.23
C ALA A 99 -9.51 5.77 -2.88
N PRO A 100 -8.36 5.22 -3.35
CA PRO A 100 -8.28 3.83 -3.79
C PRO A 100 -8.55 2.84 -2.67
N GLY A 101 -8.93 1.62 -3.06
CA GLY A 101 -9.09 0.52 -2.14
C GLY A 101 -8.46 -0.77 -2.64
N PHE A 102 -7.94 -1.57 -1.72
CA PHE A 102 -7.53 -2.94 -1.98
C PHE A 102 -8.74 -3.87 -1.89
N ALA A 103 -8.77 -4.88 -2.76
CA ALA A 103 -9.80 -5.90 -2.78
C ALA A 103 -9.22 -7.26 -3.22
N SER A 104 -9.96 -8.32 -2.95
CA SER A 104 -9.67 -9.64 -3.48
C SER A 104 -10.74 -10.02 -4.48
N SER A 105 -10.31 -10.45 -5.67
CA SER A 105 -11.17 -10.91 -6.74
C SER A 105 -10.82 -12.35 -7.09
N ALA A 106 -11.83 -13.18 -7.34
CA ALA A 106 -11.63 -14.55 -7.80
C ALA A 106 -11.01 -14.61 -9.21
N GLN A 107 -11.16 -13.54 -9.97
CA GLN A 107 -10.57 -13.38 -11.31
C GLN A 107 -9.76 -12.08 -11.34
N SER A 108 -8.60 -12.11 -12.01
CA SER A 108 -7.82 -10.91 -12.23
C SER A 108 -8.56 -9.99 -13.20
N LEU A 109 -8.99 -8.82 -12.71
CA LEU A 109 -9.79 -7.87 -13.50
C LEU A 109 -9.00 -7.32 -14.70
N TYR A 110 -7.72 -7.12 -14.54
CA TYR A 110 -6.87 -6.51 -15.56
C TYR A 110 -5.76 -7.45 -16.05
N GLY A 111 -5.49 -8.56 -15.37
CA GLY A 111 -4.39 -9.47 -15.65
C GLY A 111 -4.49 -10.22 -16.99
N GLY A 112 -5.67 -10.25 -17.59
CA GLY A 112 -5.92 -10.86 -18.89
C GLY A 112 -6.07 -9.86 -20.03
N VAL A 113 -5.63 -8.62 -19.86
CA VAL A 113 -5.74 -7.61 -20.92
C VAL A 113 -4.77 -7.95 -22.06
N GLU A 114 -5.33 -8.31 -23.20
CA GLU A 114 -4.57 -8.59 -24.39
C GLU A 114 -3.86 -7.33 -24.90
N GLY A 115 -2.58 -7.45 -25.22
CA GLY A 115 -1.77 -6.34 -25.73
C GLY A 115 -1.17 -5.43 -24.66
N ALA A 116 -1.36 -5.70 -23.38
CA ALA A 116 -0.68 -4.97 -22.32
C ALA A 116 0.83 -5.27 -22.36
N LYS A 117 1.64 -4.25 -22.61
CA LYS A 117 3.09 -4.36 -22.64
C LYS A 117 3.73 -3.75 -21.41
N PRO A 118 4.94 -4.17 -21.02
CA PRO A 118 5.62 -3.60 -19.87
C PRO A 118 5.85 -2.09 -20.02
N LEU A 119 5.65 -1.35 -18.95
CA LEU A 119 6.11 0.03 -18.86
C LEU A 119 7.61 0.02 -18.51
N PRO A 120 8.45 0.70 -19.27
CA PRO A 120 9.88 0.74 -18.96
C PRO A 120 10.14 1.36 -17.58
N PRO A 121 11.22 0.96 -16.88
CA PRO A 121 11.63 1.59 -15.64
C PRO A 121 11.80 3.11 -15.79
N ASN A 122 11.50 3.83 -14.73
CA ASN A 122 11.55 5.29 -14.66
C ASN A 122 10.69 5.98 -15.74
N THR A 123 9.55 5.39 -16.03
CA THR A 123 8.60 5.90 -17.02
C THR A 123 7.21 5.99 -16.39
N ARG A 124 6.44 6.99 -16.81
CA ARG A 124 5.03 7.14 -16.41
C ARG A 124 4.09 7.09 -17.61
N LEU A 125 2.89 6.65 -17.37
CA LEU A 125 1.76 6.71 -18.28
C LEU A 125 0.68 7.58 -17.63
N SER A 126 0.15 8.55 -18.35
CA SER A 126 -0.80 9.51 -17.78
C SER A 126 -2.04 9.63 -18.65
N PHE A 127 -3.18 9.77 -18.00
CA PHE A 127 -4.46 10.09 -18.64
C PHE A 127 -5.30 10.95 -17.73
N ARG A 128 -5.73 12.13 -18.22
CA ARG A 128 -6.42 13.17 -17.43
C ARG A 128 -5.60 13.53 -16.16
N THR A 129 -6.20 13.36 -14.99
CA THR A 129 -5.57 13.67 -13.71
C THR A 129 -4.78 12.53 -13.10
N VAL A 130 -4.82 11.34 -13.71
CA VAL A 130 -4.15 10.14 -13.20
C VAL A 130 -2.83 9.92 -13.92
N SER A 131 -1.79 9.68 -13.14
CA SER A 131 -0.47 9.23 -13.60
C SER A 131 -0.08 7.96 -12.87
N CYS A 132 0.31 6.94 -13.60
CA CYS A 132 0.91 5.71 -13.08
C CYS A 132 2.34 5.59 -13.59
N GLY A 133 3.25 5.18 -12.75
CA GLY A 133 4.65 5.01 -13.13
C GLY A 133 5.35 3.92 -12.33
N THR A 134 6.47 3.47 -12.85
CA THR A 134 7.32 2.47 -12.19
C THR A 134 8.79 2.85 -12.30
N ASP A 135 9.56 2.56 -11.26
CA ASP A 135 11.02 2.60 -11.29
C ASP A 135 11.65 1.25 -11.69
N GLY A 136 10.80 0.24 -11.95
CA GLY A 136 11.19 -1.13 -12.26
C GLY A 136 11.05 -2.10 -11.07
N VAL A 137 10.80 -1.58 -9.87
CA VAL A 137 10.54 -2.35 -8.64
C VAL A 137 9.23 -1.91 -8.00
N VAL A 138 9.05 -0.62 -7.81
CA VAL A 138 7.86 0.00 -7.24
C VAL A 138 7.00 0.57 -8.35
N THR A 139 5.70 0.34 -8.28
CA THR A 139 4.69 0.96 -9.15
C THR A 139 3.77 1.82 -8.31
N SER A 140 3.50 3.03 -8.74
CA SER A 140 2.54 3.90 -8.09
C SER A 140 1.62 4.58 -9.08
N CYS A 141 0.39 4.84 -8.64
CA CYS A 141 -0.58 5.66 -9.35
C CYS A 141 -1.01 6.81 -8.45
N LEU A 142 -1.10 7.99 -9.03
CA LEU A 142 -1.50 9.22 -8.36
C LEU A 142 -2.59 9.91 -9.16
N ASN A 143 -3.69 10.25 -8.52
CA ASN A 143 -4.68 11.18 -9.03
C ASN A 143 -4.39 12.59 -8.48
N SER A 144 -4.00 13.50 -9.34
CA SER A 144 -3.63 14.87 -8.96
C SER A 144 -4.84 15.73 -8.55
N ALA A 145 -6.06 15.34 -8.90
CA ALA A 145 -7.27 16.09 -8.58
C ALA A 145 -7.60 16.07 -7.08
N ASP A 146 -7.43 14.93 -6.44
CA ASP A 146 -7.73 14.73 -5.01
C ASP A 146 -6.50 14.30 -4.19
N ARG A 147 -5.34 14.19 -4.84
CA ARG A 147 -4.07 13.77 -4.24
C ARG A 147 -4.13 12.39 -3.60
N SER A 148 -5.00 11.54 -4.13
CA SER A 148 -5.14 10.13 -3.73
C SER A 148 -4.36 9.21 -4.67
N GLY A 149 -4.08 8.01 -4.20
CA GLY A 149 -3.37 7.05 -5.02
C GLY A 149 -2.97 5.80 -4.26
N PHE A 150 -2.11 5.01 -4.88
CA PHE A 150 -1.59 3.80 -4.27
C PHE A 150 -0.14 3.53 -4.70
N VAL A 151 0.52 2.74 -3.87
CA VAL A 151 1.86 2.22 -4.12
C VAL A 151 1.82 0.70 -4.05
N ILE A 152 2.43 0.05 -5.04
CA ILE A 152 2.68 -1.39 -5.10
C ILE A 152 4.18 -1.59 -4.96
N SER A 153 4.59 -2.25 -3.88
CA SER A 153 6.00 -2.44 -3.54
C SER A 153 6.22 -3.76 -2.81
N PRO A 154 7.32 -4.47 -3.08
CA PRO A 154 7.70 -5.64 -2.28
C PRO A 154 7.92 -5.32 -0.79
N ALA A 155 8.26 -4.08 -0.46
CA ALA A 155 8.45 -3.62 0.92
C ALA A 155 7.14 -3.28 1.64
N GLY A 156 6.03 -3.21 0.92
CA GLY A 156 4.70 -2.91 1.44
C GLY A 156 3.86 -2.14 0.43
N SER A 157 2.68 -2.66 0.12
CA SER A 157 1.70 -1.99 -0.76
C SER A 157 0.67 -1.25 0.08
N TYR A 158 0.33 -0.01 -0.29
CA TYR A 158 -0.58 0.82 0.47
C TYR A 158 -1.34 1.81 -0.41
N THR A 159 -2.42 2.38 0.11
CA THR A 159 -3.18 3.48 -0.48
C THR A 159 -3.01 4.75 0.34
N PHE A 160 -3.23 5.90 -0.29
CA PHE A 160 -3.18 7.22 0.35
C PHE A 160 -4.22 8.18 -0.26
N GLY A 161 -4.56 9.24 0.47
CA GLY A 161 -5.55 10.25 0.10
C GLY A 161 -6.82 10.24 0.91
#